data_da4fe893b4716d2317d6c50820456404
#
_entry.id   da4fe893b4716d2317d6c50820456404
#
_cell.length_a   1.000
_cell.length_b   1.000
_cell.length_c   1.000
_cell.angle_alpha   90.00
_cell.angle_beta   90.00
_cell.angle_gamma   90.00
#
_symmetry.space_group_name_H-M   'P 1'
#
loop_
_entity.id
_entity.type
_entity.pdbx_description
1 polymer ?
#
loop_
_entity_poly.entity_id
_entity_poly.type
_entity_poly.pdbx_seq_one_letter_code
_entity_poly.pdbx_strand_id
1 'polypeptide(L)'
;MRGRAINRLGDLERAVMDEVWAAADRGATTVSVREVHEQLAESRHLAYTTVMTGMARLSDKGLLTREKAGRAFRYAAAGTREELTADTMREQLVGMDTEDRRAAMLHFLGDASAEEIADLKAALAEVEARHGTSAQG
;
A
#
# COMPACT_ATOMS: atom_id res chain seq x y z
N MET A 1 4.37 -3.79 -14.19
CA MET A 1 4.15 -2.42 -13.75
C MET A 1 4.74 -2.19 -12.37
N ARG A 2 5.45 -1.11 -12.23
CA ARG A 2 6.14 -0.80 -10.97
C ARG A 2 5.43 0.21 -10.09
N GLY A 3 4.30 0.71 -10.54
CA GLY A 3 3.70 1.89 -9.98
C GLY A 3 3.20 1.79 -8.56
N ARG A 4 2.92 0.59 -8.07
CA ARG A 4 2.27 0.41 -6.77
C ARG A 4 3.19 -0.09 -5.66
N ALA A 5 4.50 -0.05 -5.88
CA ALA A 5 5.46 -0.53 -4.88
C ALA A 5 5.64 0.50 -3.75
N ILE A 6 5.16 0.20 -2.56
CA ILE A 6 5.26 1.11 -1.42
C ILE A 6 6.64 1.12 -0.76
N ASN A 7 7.47 0.13 -1.03
CA ASN A 7 8.81 0.06 -0.46
C ASN A 7 9.77 1.10 -1.05
N ARG A 8 9.37 1.78 -2.12
CA ARG A 8 10.20 2.81 -2.78
C ARG A 8 9.80 4.23 -2.41
N LEU A 9 8.91 4.36 -1.43
CA LEU A 9 8.45 5.68 -1.01
C LEU A 9 9.48 6.36 -0.12
N GLY A 10 9.65 7.66 -0.33
CA GLY A 10 10.38 8.48 0.60
C GLY A 10 9.55 8.74 1.85
N ASP A 11 10.18 9.37 2.85
CA ASP A 11 9.51 9.66 4.12
C ASP A 11 8.25 10.50 3.97
N LEU A 12 8.29 11.51 3.11
CA LEU A 12 7.13 12.37 2.88
C LEU A 12 5.99 11.59 2.23
N GLU A 13 6.30 10.83 1.18
CA GLU A 13 5.27 10.06 0.48
C GLU A 13 4.64 9.03 1.39
N ARG A 14 5.43 8.39 2.25
CA ARG A 14 4.92 7.44 3.23
C ARG A 14 4.01 8.13 4.25
N ALA A 15 4.41 9.32 4.74
CA ALA A 15 3.59 10.08 5.67
C ALA A 15 2.25 10.50 5.04
N VAL A 16 2.28 10.88 3.77
CA VAL A 16 1.05 11.21 3.03
C VAL A 16 0.14 9.99 2.94
N MET A 17 0.69 8.83 2.54
CA MET A 17 -0.12 7.61 2.44
C MET A 17 -0.72 7.22 3.78
N ASP A 18 0.07 7.31 4.85
CA ASP A 18 -0.42 7.00 6.20
C ASP A 18 -1.58 7.93 6.58
N GLU A 19 -1.49 9.21 6.24
CA GLU A 19 -2.57 10.16 6.53
C GLU A 19 -3.82 9.87 5.69
N VAL A 20 -3.65 9.52 4.43
CA VAL A 20 -4.80 9.18 3.57
C VAL A 20 -5.53 7.96 4.12
N TRP A 21 -4.81 6.93 4.55
CA TRP A 21 -5.42 5.75 5.16
C TRP A 21 -6.08 6.09 6.52
N ALA A 22 -5.43 6.93 7.32
CA ALA A 22 -6.01 7.36 8.60
C ALA A 22 -7.32 8.14 8.38
N ALA A 23 -7.34 9.00 7.36
CA ALA A 23 -8.54 9.74 7.01
C ALA A 23 -9.67 8.80 6.56
N ALA A 24 -9.33 7.78 5.78
CA ALA A 24 -10.29 6.76 5.36
C ALA A 24 -10.88 6.03 6.55
N ASP A 25 -10.06 5.71 7.55
CA ASP A 25 -10.51 5.07 8.79
C ASP A 25 -11.48 5.98 9.56
N ARG A 26 -11.34 7.30 9.41
CA ARG A 26 -12.26 8.27 10.02
C ARG A 26 -13.50 8.53 9.18
N GLY A 27 -13.63 7.83 8.04
CA GLY A 27 -14.78 7.93 7.16
C GLY A 27 -14.61 8.89 5.98
N ALA A 28 -13.45 9.48 5.80
CA ALA A 28 -13.18 10.39 4.67
C ALA A 28 -12.83 9.60 3.42
N THR A 29 -13.77 9.50 2.48
CA THR A 29 -13.56 8.75 1.24
C THR A 29 -12.54 9.41 0.32
N THR A 30 -12.41 10.73 0.41
CA THR A 30 -11.39 11.49 -0.35
C THR A 30 -10.80 12.57 0.55
N VAL A 31 -9.62 13.05 0.20
CA VAL A 31 -8.96 14.14 0.91
C VAL A 31 -8.41 15.16 -0.09
N SER A 32 -8.33 16.41 0.34
CA SER A 32 -7.67 17.46 -0.42
C SER A 32 -6.21 17.57 0.00
N VAL A 33 -5.39 18.23 -0.82
CA VAL A 33 -4.01 18.55 -0.44
C VAL A 33 -3.98 19.37 0.83
N ARG A 34 -4.91 20.32 0.95
CA ARG A 34 -4.99 21.19 2.13
C ARG A 34 -5.22 20.39 3.41
N GLU A 35 -6.17 19.45 3.36
CA GLU A 35 -6.47 18.61 4.51
C GLU A 35 -5.27 17.78 4.94
N VAL A 36 -4.57 17.19 3.99
CA VAL A 36 -3.36 16.41 4.27
C VAL A 36 -2.26 17.30 4.84
N HIS A 37 -2.05 18.47 4.21
CA HIS A 37 -1.04 19.42 4.68
C HIS A 37 -1.29 19.84 6.12
N GLU A 38 -2.54 20.15 6.46
CA GLU A 38 -2.91 20.57 7.82
C GLU A 38 -2.61 19.46 8.84
N GLN A 39 -2.90 18.21 8.50
CA GLN A 39 -2.62 17.09 9.38
C GLN A 39 -1.12 16.85 9.56
N LEU A 40 -0.36 16.94 8.48
CA LEU A 40 1.08 16.74 8.56
C LEU A 40 1.81 17.91 9.21
N ALA A 41 1.23 19.09 9.19
CA ALA A 41 1.81 20.28 9.83
C ALA A 41 1.94 20.13 11.35
N GLU A 42 1.17 19.24 11.96
CA GLU A 42 1.26 18.99 13.40
C GLU A 42 2.60 18.35 13.78
N SER A 43 3.22 17.64 12.89
CA SER A 43 4.47 16.92 13.17
C SER A 43 5.62 17.29 12.23
N ARG A 44 5.35 18.00 11.16
CA ARG A 44 6.35 18.33 10.14
C ARG A 44 6.16 19.74 9.62
N HIS A 45 7.28 20.44 9.41
CA HIS A 45 7.25 21.76 8.78
C HIS A 45 7.43 21.60 7.28
N LEU A 46 6.30 21.47 6.57
CA LEU A 46 6.29 21.24 5.13
C LEU A 46 5.52 22.37 4.45
N ALA A 47 6.04 22.83 3.32
CA ALA A 47 5.33 23.77 2.48
C ALA A 47 4.15 23.07 1.82
N TYR A 48 3.08 23.81 1.61
CA TYR A 48 1.90 23.31 0.90
C TYR A 48 2.27 22.72 -0.47
N THR A 49 3.12 23.42 -1.21
CA THR A 49 3.53 22.98 -2.55
C THR A 49 4.32 21.68 -2.50
N THR A 50 5.06 21.44 -1.43
CA THR A 50 5.80 20.17 -1.23
C THR A 50 4.83 19.01 -1.09
N VAL A 51 3.78 19.19 -0.29
CA VAL A 51 2.74 18.16 -0.11
C VAL A 51 1.98 17.95 -1.42
N MET A 52 1.63 19.03 -2.10
CA MET A 52 0.94 18.98 -3.38
C MET A 52 1.71 18.17 -4.41
N THR A 53 3.02 18.44 -4.54
CA THR A 53 3.89 17.70 -5.46
C THR A 53 4.00 16.24 -5.07
N GLY A 54 4.12 15.95 -3.77
CA GLY A 54 4.18 14.58 -3.27
C GLY A 54 2.93 13.78 -3.60
N MET A 55 1.76 14.40 -3.44
CA MET A 55 0.49 13.75 -3.75
C MET A 55 0.32 13.51 -5.25
N ALA A 56 0.74 14.46 -6.08
CA ALA A 56 0.73 14.28 -7.53
C ALA A 56 1.63 13.12 -7.95
N ARG A 57 2.81 13.01 -7.36
CA ARG A 57 3.73 11.90 -7.62
C ARG A 57 3.14 10.55 -7.21
N LEU A 58 2.47 10.50 -6.06
CA LEU A 58 1.82 9.28 -5.61
C LEU A 58 0.70 8.86 -6.57
N SER A 59 -0.03 9.83 -7.10
CA SER A 59 -1.03 9.56 -8.12
C SER A 59 -0.39 8.99 -9.39
N ASP A 60 0.73 9.57 -9.82
CA ASP A 60 1.46 9.09 -11.00
C ASP A 60 2.01 7.68 -10.79
N LYS A 61 2.39 7.34 -9.56
CA LYS A 61 2.87 6.01 -9.20
C LYS A 61 1.75 4.98 -9.04
N GLY A 62 0.49 5.42 -9.10
CA GLY A 62 -0.66 4.53 -8.96
C GLY A 62 -1.03 4.19 -7.52
N LEU A 63 -0.48 4.91 -6.54
CA LEU A 63 -0.78 4.68 -5.12
C LEU A 63 -1.96 5.51 -4.63
N LEU A 64 -2.20 6.66 -5.28
CA LEU A 64 -3.38 7.47 -5.06
C LEU A 64 -4.16 7.55 -6.36
N THR A 65 -5.47 7.63 -6.25
CA THR A 65 -6.34 8.03 -7.35
C THR A 65 -6.73 9.49 -7.10
N ARG A 66 -7.03 10.23 -8.15
CA ARG A 66 -7.49 11.59 -7.99
C ARG A 66 -8.62 11.89 -8.95
N GLU A 67 -9.51 12.76 -8.51
CA GLU A 67 -10.56 13.28 -9.37
C GLU A 67 -10.63 14.79 -9.19
N LYS A 68 -11.00 15.48 -10.24
CA LYS A 68 -11.07 16.91 -10.21
C LYS A 68 -12.35 17.36 -9.49
N ALA A 69 -12.19 18.31 -8.57
CA ALA A 69 -13.28 18.90 -7.82
C ALA A 69 -13.11 20.42 -7.89
N GLY A 70 -13.79 21.05 -8.85
CA GLY A 70 -13.59 22.46 -9.13
C GLY A 70 -12.20 22.69 -9.73
N ARG A 71 -11.40 23.56 -9.10
CA ARG A 71 -10.04 23.85 -9.53
C ARG A 71 -8.98 23.00 -8.84
N ALA A 72 -9.37 22.20 -7.90
CA ALA A 72 -8.47 21.36 -7.13
C ALA A 72 -8.76 19.88 -7.40
N PHE A 73 -7.91 19.03 -6.86
CA PHE A 73 -8.11 17.58 -6.92
C PHE A 73 -8.45 17.04 -5.55
N ARG A 74 -9.26 15.99 -5.53
CA ARG A 74 -9.47 15.20 -4.34
C ARG A 74 -8.84 13.83 -4.57
N TYR A 75 -8.23 13.31 -3.53
CA TYR A 75 -7.41 12.10 -3.60
C TYR A 75 -7.96 11.01 -2.70
N ALA A 76 -7.75 9.77 -3.13
CA ALA A 76 -8.05 8.59 -2.32
C ALA A 76 -6.93 7.58 -2.52
N ALA A 77 -6.73 6.69 -1.54
CA ALA A 77 -5.78 5.58 -1.72
C ALA A 77 -6.29 4.66 -2.81
N ALA A 78 -5.40 4.18 -3.67
CA ALA A 78 -5.75 3.26 -4.76
C ALA A 78 -6.11 1.87 -4.24
N GLY A 79 -5.74 1.57 -3.00
CA GLY A 79 -6.08 0.32 -2.33
C GLY A 79 -5.82 0.47 -0.85
N THR A 80 -6.17 -0.56 -0.09
CA THR A 80 -5.90 -0.56 1.35
C THR A 80 -4.40 -0.74 1.59
N ARG A 81 -3.97 -0.50 2.83
CA ARG A 81 -2.58 -0.72 3.21
C ARG A 81 -2.15 -2.16 2.91
N GLU A 82 -2.97 -3.12 3.29
CA GLU A 82 -2.66 -4.54 3.06
C GLU A 82 -2.65 -4.91 1.59
N GLU A 83 -3.53 -4.34 0.78
CA GLU A 83 -3.53 -4.59 -0.66
C GLU A 83 -2.25 -4.08 -1.32
N LEU A 84 -1.84 -2.86 -0.99
CA LEU A 84 -0.63 -2.26 -1.58
C LEU A 84 0.63 -2.95 -1.05
N THR A 85 0.61 -3.40 0.20
CA THR A 85 1.71 -4.19 0.77
C THR A 85 1.85 -5.52 0.04
N ALA A 86 0.72 -6.20 -0.21
CA ALA A 86 0.72 -7.47 -0.94
C ALA A 86 1.25 -7.29 -2.37
N ASP A 87 0.86 -6.20 -3.03
CA ASP A 87 1.38 -5.90 -4.37
C ASP A 87 2.90 -5.73 -4.35
N THR A 88 3.43 -5.07 -3.33
CA THR A 88 4.87 -4.88 -3.16
C THR A 88 5.58 -6.22 -2.95
N MET A 89 5.03 -7.07 -2.08
CA MET A 89 5.59 -8.41 -1.83
C MET A 89 5.63 -9.22 -3.12
N ARG A 90 4.53 -9.21 -3.87
CA ARG A 90 4.43 -9.95 -5.12
C ARG A 90 5.42 -9.41 -6.16
N GLU A 91 5.59 -8.10 -6.21
CA GLU A 91 6.53 -7.46 -7.14
C GLU A 91 7.96 -7.90 -6.92
N GLN A 92 8.35 -8.16 -5.67
CA GLN A 92 9.70 -8.65 -5.37
C GLN A 92 9.96 -10.06 -5.94
N LEU A 93 8.90 -10.83 -6.15
CA LEU A 93 9.02 -12.19 -6.65
C LEU A 93 8.91 -12.28 -8.18
N VAL A 94 8.50 -11.20 -8.82
CA VAL A 94 8.38 -11.15 -10.27
C VAL A 94 9.77 -11.25 -10.90
N GLY A 95 9.91 -12.10 -11.90
CA GLY A 95 11.17 -12.30 -12.60
C GLY A 95 12.05 -13.41 -12.02
N MET A 96 11.69 -13.92 -10.86
CA MET A 96 12.37 -15.09 -10.30
C MET A 96 11.83 -16.37 -10.92
N ASP A 97 12.70 -17.33 -11.18
CA ASP A 97 12.24 -18.66 -11.59
C ASP A 97 11.65 -19.38 -10.37
N THR A 98 11.05 -20.54 -10.61
CA THR A 98 10.36 -21.31 -9.57
C THR A 98 11.29 -21.71 -8.43
N GLU A 99 12.52 -22.10 -8.77
CA GLU A 99 13.49 -22.55 -7.78
C GLU A 99 13.97 -21.41 -6.90
N ASP A 100 14.30 -20.27 -7.49
CA ASP A 100 14.74 -19.08 -6.76
C ASP A 100 13.64 -18.54 -5.87
N ARG A 101 12.42 -18.51 -6.36
CA ARG A 101 11.26 -18.06 -5.59
C ARG A 101 11.03 -18.95 -4.37
N ARG A 102 11.13 -20.27 -4.57
CA ARG A 102 10.98 -21.24 -3.48
C ARG A 102 12.06 -21.04 -2.43
N ALA A 103 13.30 -20.86 -2.86
CA ALA A 103 14.44 -20.63 -1.95
C ALA A 103 14.24 -19.35 -1.14
N ALA A 104 13.76 -18.27 -1.78
CA ALA A 104 13.48 -17.03 -1.09
C ALA A 104 12.42 -17.20 -0.02
N MET A 105 11.36 -17.95 -0.32
CA MET A 105 10.30 -18.24 0.64
C MET A 105 10.81 -19.06 1.83
N LEU A 106 11.68 -20.05 1.57
CA LEU A 106 12.26 -20.86 2.66
C LEU A 106 13.12 -20.00 3.59
N HIS A 107 13.91 -19.09 3.04
CA HIS A 107 14.70 -18.16 3.84
C HIS A 107 13.80 -17.23 4.67
N PHE A 108 12.76 -16.72 4.06
CA PHE A 108 11.81 -15.86 4.76
C PHE A 108 11.16 -16.58 5.94
N LEU A 109 10.70 -17.80 5.71
CA LEU A 109 10.05 -18.58 6.75
C LEU A 109 11.02 -19.05 7.84
N GLY A 110 12.28 -19.26 7.48
CA GLY A 110 13.30 -19.69 8.43
C GLY A 110 13.55 -18.71 9.56
N ASP A 111 13.29 -17.43 9.32
CA ASP A 111 13.44 -16.38 10.34
C ASP A 111 12.13 -16.05 11.06
N ALA A 112 11.04 -16.69 10.68
CA ALA A 112 9.74 -16.42 11.27
C ALA A 112 9.60 -17.03 12.67
N SER A 113 8.90 -16.32 13.55
CA SER A 113 8.58 -16.82 14.88
C SER A 113 7.52 -17.92 14.80
N ALA A 114 7.35 -18.67 15.87
CA ALA A 114 6.29 -19.68 15.95
C ALA A 114 4.91 -19.06 15.74
N GLU A 115 4.69 -17.86 16.27
CA GLU A 115 3.43 -17.13 16.10
C GLU A 115 3.21 -16.75 14.63
N GLU A 116 4.23 -16.23 13.98
CA GLU A 116 4.17 -15.90 12.56
C GLU A 116 3.90 -17.13 11.69
N ILE A 117 4.52 -18.25 12.01
CA ILE A 117 4.28 -19.52 11.30
C ILE A 117 2.82 -19.94 11.44
N ALA A 118 2.26 -19.83 12.65
CA ALA A 118 0.86 -20.16 12.88
C ALA A 118 -0.06 -19.27 12.05
N ASP A 119 0.23 -17.96 12.00
CA ASP A 119 -0.55 -17.02 11.20
C ASP A 119 -0.46 -17.34 9.71
N LEU A 120 0.72 -17.70 9.23
CA LEU A 120 0.92 -18.07 7.83
C LEU A 120 0.15 -19.33 7.47
N LYS A 121 0.15 -20.34 8.35
CA LYS A 121 -0.62 -21.56 8.14
C LYS A 121 -2.11 -21.28 8.05
N ALA A 122 -2.61 -20.41 8.94
CA ALA A 122 -4.02 -20.04 8.94
C ALA A 122 -4.40 -19.30 7.66
N ALA A 123 -3.56 -18.35 7.25
CA ALA A 123 -3.79 -17.59 6.02
C ALA A 123 -3.78 -18.49 4.78
N LEU A 124 -2.83 -19.41 4.73
CA LEU A 124 -2.72 -20.36 3.61
C LEU A 124 -3.96 -21.25 3.52
N ALA A 125 -4.42 -21.78 4.66
CA ALA A 125 -5.62 -22.61 4.72
C ALA A 125 -6.85 -21.84 4.21
N GLU A 126 -6.98 -20.57 4.57
CA GLU A 126 -8.08 -19.73 4.12
C GLU A 126 -8.06 -19.53 2.61
N VAL A 127 -6.89 -19.28 2.04
CA VAL A 127 -6.73 -19.10 0.59
C VAL A 127 -7.02 -20.40 -0.15
N GLU A 128 -6.54 -21.53 0.36
CA GLU A 128 -6.80 -22.84 -0.23
C GLU A 128 -8.31 -23.15 -0.24
N ALA A 129 -9.01 -22.81 0.83
CA ALA A 129 -10.46 -23.01 0.90
C ALA A 129 -11.19 -22.19 -0.16
N ARG A 130 -10.77 -20.95 -0.38
CA ARG A 130 -11.34 -20.08 -1.44
C ARG A 130 -11.09 -20.65 -2.83
N HIS A 131 -9.87 -21.15 -3.08
CA HIS A 131 -9.51 -21.75 -4.37
C HIS A 131 -10.29 -23.02 -4.64
N GLY A 132 -10.45 -23.87 -3.60
CA GLY A 132 -11.25 -25.08 -3.70
C GLY A 132 -12.71 -24.78 -4.07
N THR A 133 -13.30 -23.77 -3.42
CA THR A 133 -14.67 -23.34 -3.70
C THR A 133 -14.78 -22.78 -5.13
N SER A 134 -13.81 -21.97 -5.56
CA SER A 134 -13.79 -21.41 -6.90
C SER A 134 -13.64 -22.47 -7.98
N ALA A 135 -12.85 -23.50 -7.70
CA ALA A 135 -12.63 -24.60 -8.65
C ALA A 135 -13.88 -25.46 -8.85
N GLN A 136 -14.79 -25.48 -7.90
CA GLN A 136 -16.04 -26.24 -7.97
C GLN A 136 -17.19 -25.41 -8.55
N GLY A 137 -17.02 -24.12 -8.62
CA GLY A 137 -17.99 -23.21 -9.19
C GLY A 137 -17.77 -22.99 -10.69
#